data_2c3c724e96260e9b29ee2e0d1582e57e
#
_entry.id   2c3c724e96260e9b29ee2e0d1582e57e
#
_cell.length_a   1.000
_cell.length_b   1.000
_cell.length_c   1.000
_cell.angle_alpha   90.00
_cell.angle_beta   90.00
_cell.angle_gamma   90.00
#
_symmetry.space_group_name_H-M   'P 1'
#
loop_
_entity.id
_entity.type
_entity.pdbx_description
1 polymer ?
#
loop_
_entity_poly.entity_id
_entity_poly.type
_entity_poly.pdbx_seq_one_letter_code
_entity_poly.pdbx_strand_id
1 'polypeptide(L)'
;KQMNINTHHKSINTFLKEVSKYMYEQVGDEISDVTFVFPGKRVSLFFLRHLAEIAGKPIWSPNCFTIQELMQYISGTQTSDSLQLIFELYGIYKQETKTNERFDDFYYWGEMLLADFDDIDKYMVNANDLFQNLATLKQYENLYNYLSDKQIESIRQFWSSFTDISSFEMQEKFISVWSVLYPVYNRFKDHLNKNQMAYDGMVCRDVVNNMQENRSLTLPSEKVIFVGFNALNVCEQKLFEYLRRQERAWFFWDYDPAFLEDPVNQAGF
;
A
#
# COMPACT_ATOMS: atom_id res chain seq x y z
N LYS A 1 -11.90 -17.52 -12.02
CA LYS A 1 -11.63 -17.70 -13.47
C LYS A 1 -10.69 -16.60 -13.88
N GLN A 2 -9.47 -16.95 -14.28
CA GLN A 2 -8.52 -15.98 -14.84
C GLN A 2 -8.87 -15.81 -16.31
N MET A 3 -9.19 -14.62 -16.73
CA MET A 3 -9.48 -14.32 -18.12
C MET A 3 -8.46 -13.31 -18.63
N ASN A 4 -7.63 -13.78 -19.55
CA ASN A 4 -6.64 -12.94 -20.22
C ASN A 4 -7.32 -12.33 -21.45
N ILE A 5 -7.60 -11.04 -21.40
CA ILE A 5 -8.04 -10.29 -22.56
C ILE A 5 -6.77 -9.82 -23.29
N ASN A 6 -6.46 -10.50 -24.38
CA ASN A 6 -5.25 -10.21 -25.18
C ASN A 6 -5.48 -8.94 -26.01
N THR A 7 -4.97 -7.80 -25.55
CA THR A 7 -5.12 -6.52 -26.24
C THR A 7 -3.79 -6.06 -26.82
N HIS A 8 -3.44 -6.52 -28.01
CA HIS A 8 -2.30 -5.96 -28.74
C HIS A 8 -2.46 -4.44 -28.92
N HIS A 9 -1.56 -3.65 -28.30
CA HIS A 9 -1.43 -2.19 -28.42
C HIS A 9 -2.70 -1.33 -28.22
N LYS A 10 -3.62 -1.77 -27.38
CA LYS A 10 -4.81 -0.99 -27.06
C LYS A 10 -4.62 -0.18 -25.79
N SER A 11 -5.11 1.07 -25.79
CA SER A 11 -5.09 1.93 -24.58
C SER A 11 -5.92 1.29 -23.46
N ILE A 12 -5.62 1.63 -22.20
CA ILE A 12 -6.38 1.22 -20.99
C ILE A 12 -7.90 1.44 -21.16
N ASN A 13 -8.29 2.46 -21.92
CA ASN A 13 -9.68 2.75 -22.24
C ASN A 13 -10.35 1.62 -23.04
N THR A 14 -9.59 0.95 -23.93
CA THR A 14 -10.09 -0.19 -24.70
C THR A 14 -10.23 -1.43 -23.83
N PHE A 15 -9.28 -1.67 -22.94
CA PHE A 15 -9.33 -2.74 -21.95
C PHE A 15 -10.56 -2.61 -21.05
N LEU A 16 -10.78 -1.43 -20.46
CA LEU A 16 -11.95 -1.18 -19.61
C LEU A 16 -13.27 -1.36 -20.35
N LYS A 17 -13.34 -0.97 -21.62
CA LYS A 17 -14.51 -1.18 -22.46
C LYS A 17 -14.79 -2.68 -22.70
N GLU A 18 -13.74 -3.45 -22.96
CA GLU A 18 -13.87 -4.90 -23.15
C GLU A 18 -14.31 -5.60 -21.85
N VAL A 19 -13.74 -5.21 -20.70
CA VAL A 19 -14.18 -5.73 -19.39
C VAL A 19 -15.65 -5.35 -19.12
N SER A 20 -16.04 -4.09 -19.38
CA SER A 20 -17.42 -3.64 -19.19
C SER A 20 -18.40 -4.44 -20.06
N LYS A 21 -18.04 -4.66 -21.32
CA LYS A 21 -18.84 -5.44 -22.28
C LYS A 21 -18.99 -6.89 -21.81
N TYR A 22 -17.87 -7.53 -21.50
CA TYR A 22 -17.86 -8.91 -21.03
C TYR A 22 -18.72 -9.08 -19.78
N MET A 23 -18.54 -8.21 -18.79
CA MET A 23 -19.28 -8.30 -17.54
C MET A 23 -20.78 -8.08 -17.73
N TYR A 24 -21.17 -7.10 -18.56
CA TYR A 24 -22.58 -6.86 -18.85
C TYR A 24 -23.22 -8.02 -19.63
N GLU A 25 -22.49 -8.66 -20.53
CA GLU A 25 -22.94 -9.87 -21.23
C GLU A 25 -23.14 -11.08 -20.28
N GLN A 26 -22.35 -11.15 -19.18
CA GLN A 26 -22.46 -12.25 -18.21
C GLN A 26 -23.60 -12.09 -17.21
N VAL A 27 -23.83 -10.86 -16.72
CA VAL A 27 -24.75 -10.61 -15.60
C VAL A 27 -25.89 -9.67 -15.92
N GLY A 28 -25.84 -8.96 -17.04
CA GLY A 28 -26.90 -8.03 -17.45
C GLY A 28 -27.17 -6.94 -16.42
N ASP A 29 -28.43 -6.71 -16.12
CA ASP A 29 -28.88 -5.69 -15.16
C ASP A 29 -28.54 -6.04 -13.69
N GLU A 30 -28.24 -7.31 -13.39
CA GLU A 30 -27.77 -7.75 -12.06
C GLU A 30 -26.33 -7.28 -11.76
N ILE A 31 -25.73 -6.50 -12.67
CA ILE A 31 -24.40 -5.93 -12.48
C ILE A 31 -24.35 -5.00 -11.25
N SER A 32 -25.47 -4.48 -10.81
CA SER A 32 -25.61 -3.70 -9.56
C SER A 32 -25.23 -4.49 -8.30
N ASP A 33 -25.35 -5.82 -8.34
CA ASP A 33 -25.07 -6.70 -7.20
C ASP A 33 -23.60 -7.14 -7.17
N VAL A 34 -22.82 -6.70 -8.15
CA VAL A 34 -21.41 -7.02 -8.29
C VAL A 34 -20.55 -5.87 -7.76
N THR A 35 -19.45 -6.21 -7.11
CA THR A 35 -18.45 -5.23 -6.67
C THR A 35 -17.23 -5.28 -7.56
N PHE A 36 -16.86 -4.11 -8.09
CA PHE A 36 -15.63 -3.91 -8.85
C PHE A 36 -14.60 -3.18 -8.01
N VAL A 37 -13.35 -3.62 -8.11
CA VAL A 37 -12.21 -3.02 -7.40
C VAL A 37 -11.16 -2.59 -8.40
N PHE A 38 -10.70 -1.37 -8.26
CA PHE A 38 -9.75 -0.71 -9.16
C PHE A 38 -8.54 -0.18 -8.39
N PRO A 39 -7.38 0.03 -9.06
CA PRO A 39 -6.22 0.66 -8.43
C PRO A 39 -6.48 2.12 -8.01
N GLY A 40 -7.45 2.79 -8.63
CA GLY A 40 -7.77 4.18 -8.30
C GLY A 40 -9.13 4.63 -8.81
N LYS A 41 -9.68 5.67 -8.19
CA LYS A 41 -11.03 6.19 -8.48
C LYS A 41 -11.24 6.63 -9.94
N ARG A 42 -10.21 7.16 -10.59
CA ARG A 42 -10.33 7.61 -11.99
C ARG A 42 -10.66 6.44 -12.92
N VAL A 43 -10.09 5.27 -12.67
CA VAL A 43 -10.33 4.07 -13.49
C VAL A 43 -11.79 3.63 -13.41
N SER A 44 -12.39 3.68 -12.22
CA SER A 44 -13.80 3.33 -12.04
C SER A 44 -14.76 4.25 -12.81
N LEU A 45 -14.44 5.54 -12.93
CA LEU A 45 -15.26 6.48 -13.69
C LEU A 45 -15.29 6.15 -15.20
N PHE A 46 -14.14 5.78 -15.76
CA PHE A 46 -14.09 5.34 -17.16
C PHE A 46 -14.82 4.01 -17.38
N PHE A 47 -14.67 3.07 -16.45
CA PHE A 47 -15.39 1.81 -16.47
C PHE A 47 -16.91 2.05 -16.46
N LEU A 48 -17.42 2.84 -15.54
CA LEU A 48 -18.85 3.17 -15.43
C LEU A 48 -19.40 3.87 -16.68
N ARG A 49 -18.60 4.77 -17.28
CA ARG A 49 -18.96 5.40 -18.55
C ARG A 49 -19.12 4.37 -19.66
N HIS A 50 -18.16 3.46 -19.83
CA HIS A 50 -18.26 2.41 -20.84
C HIS A 50 -19.42 1.46 -20.57
N LEU A 51 -19.66 1.14 -19.32
CA LEU A 51 -20.80 0.31 -18.93
C LEU A 51 -22.12 0.96 -19.30
N ALA A 52 -22.28 2.25 -19.04
CA ALA A 52 -23.48 3.02 -19.41
C ALA A 52 -23.68 3.08 -20.95
N GLU A 53 -22.61 3.28 -21.72
CA GLU A 53 -22.64 3.26 -23.19
C GLU A 53 -23.06 1.87 -23.73
N ILE A 54 -22.59 0.79 -23.09
CA ILE A 54 -22.91 -0.60 -23.51
C ILE A 54 -24.33 -0.96 -23.15
N ALA A 55 -24.79 -0.62 -21.95
CA ALA A 55 -26.16 -0.91 -21.51
C ALA A 55 -27.21 -0.23 -22.38
N GLY A 56 -26.94 0.98 -22.88
CA GLY A 56 -27.87 1.73 -23.76
C GLY A 56 -29.20 2.11 -23.13
N LYS A 57 -29.36 1.86 -21.84
CA LYS A 57 -30.55 2.15 -21.01
C LYS A 57 -30.13 2.49 -19.58
N PRO A 58 -31.01 3.13 -18.79
CA PRO A 58 -30.72 3.32 -17.36
C PRO A 58 -30.56 1.98 -16.64
N ILE A 59 -29.46 1.84 -15.90
CA ILE A 59 -29.16 0.70 -15.02
C ILE A 59 -28.72 1.21 -13.66
N TRP A 60 -28.86 0.39 -12.63
CA TRP A 60 -28.24 0.66 -11.34
C TRP A 60 -26.72 0.45 -11.43
N SER A 61 -25.98 1.41 -10.87
CA SER A 61 -24.52 1.32 -10.85
C SER A 61 -24.04 0.18 -9.96
N PRO A 62 -23.04 -0.60 -10.39
CA PRO A 62 -22.36 -1.52 -9.49
C PRO A 62 -21.61 -0.78 -8.40
N ASN A 63 -21.28 -1.49 -7.32
CA ASN A 63 -20.36 -0.98 -6.32
C ASN A 63 -18.94 -0.91 -6.89
N CYS A 64 -18.32 0.27 -6.83
CA CYS A 64 -16.96 0.49 -7.29
C CYS A 64 -16.08 0.99 -6.13
N PHE A 65 -15.07 0.21 -5.78
CA PHE A 65 -14.10 0.52 -4.73
C PHE A 65 -12.70 0.70 -5.33
N THR A 66 -11.89 1.49 -4.69
CA THR A 66 -10.44 1.34 -4.77
C THR A 66 -10.00 0.19 -3.87
N ILE A 67 -8.79 -0.32 -4.05
CA ILE A 67 -8.28 -1.39 -3.19
C ILE A 67 -8.21 -0.94 -1.71
N GLN A 68 -7.88 0.32 -1.47
CA GLN A 68 -7.85 0.92 -0.13
C GLN A 68 -9.25 0.97 0.49
N GLU A 69 -10.25 1.43 -0.27
CA GLU A 69 -11.64 1.44 0.19
C GLU A 69 -12.17 0.04 0.49
N LEU A 70 -11.78 -0.97 -0.31
CA LEU A 70 -12.11 -2.37 -0.03
C LEU A 70 -11.45 -2.85 1.28
N MET A 71 -10.17 -2.56 1.50
CA MET A 71 -9.46 -2.93 2.73
C MET A 71 -10.12 -2.28 3.95
N GLN A 72 -10.49 -0.99 3.87
CA GLN A 72 -11.22 -0.28 4.93
C GLN A 72 -12.61 -0.91 5.18
N TYR A 73 -13.32 -1.27 4.13
CA TYR A 73 -14.61 -1.95 4.24
C TYR A 73 -14.50 -3.30 4.97
N ILE A 74 -13.50 -4.10 4.60
CA ILE A 74 -13.26 -5.42 5.20
C ILE A 74 -12.82 -5.30 6.66
N SER A 75 -11.95 -4.35 6.99
CA SER A 75 -11.46 -4.15 8.36
C SER A 75 -12.49 -3.48 9.26
N GLY A 76 -13.40 -2.70 8.69
CA GLY A 76 -14.31 -1.82 9.43
C GLY A 76 -13.63 -0.56 9.99
N THR A 77 -12.35 -0.32 9.63
CA THR A 77 -11.55 0.80 10.12
C THR A 77 -11.31 1.81 8.99
N GLN A 78 -11.57 3.08 9.27
CA GLN A 78 -11.28 4.19 8.36
C GLN A 78 -9.88 4.72 8.62
N THR A 79 -9.20 5.17 7.56
CA THR A 79 -7.90 5.82 7.70
C THR A 79 -8.07 7.28 8.12
N SER A 80 -7.14 7.75 8.92
CA SER A 80 -7.10 9.12 9.43
C SER A 80 -6.36 10.04 8.46
N ASP A 81 -6.58 11.34 8.59
CA ASP A 81 -5.85 12.35 7.81
C ASP A 81 -4.35 12.31 8.10
N SER A 82 -3.51 12.46 7.05
CA SER A 82 -2.07 12.33 7.18
C SER A 82 -1.45 13.37 8.08
N LEU A 83 -1.95 14.61 8.06
CA LEU A 83 -1.46 15.68 8.95
C LEU A 83 -1.76 15.35 10.41
N GLN A 84 -2.94 14.81 10.69
CA GLN A 84 -3.30 14.34 12.02
C GLN A 84 -2.38 13.20 12.46
N LEU A 85 -2.12 12.22 11.59
CA LEU A 85 -1.21 11.10 11.88
C LEU A 85 0.22 11.58 12.18
N ILE A 86 0.74 12.55 11.42
CA ILE A 86 2.06 13.12 11.64
C ILE A 86 2.11 13.87 13.00
N PHE A 87 1.03 14.55 13.35
CA PHE A 87 0.95 15.24 14.63
C PHE A 87 0.98 14.27 15.82
N GLU A 88 0.22 13.19 15.75
CA GLU A 88 0.24 12.12 16.76
C GLU A 88 1.63 11.44 16.82
N LEU A 89 2.24 11.18 15.66
CA LEU A 89 3.58 10.61 15.56
C LEU A 89 4.62 11.52 16.23
N TYR A 90 4.54 12.84 16.00
CA TYR A 90 5.41 13.82 16.66
C TYR A 90 5.31 13.75 18.17
N GLY A 91 4.10 13.68 18.72
CA GLY A 91 3.89 13.56 20.16
C GLY A 91 4.59 12.35 20.76
N ILE A 92 4.53 11.21 20.08
CA ILE A 92 5.17 9.97 20.51
C ILE A 92 6.69 10.03 20.33
N TYR A 93 7.15 10.49 19.17
CA TYR A 93 8.57 10.67 18.88
C TYR A 93 9.24 11.57 19.93
N LYS A 94 8.61 12.70 20.28
CA LYS A 94 9.11 13.62 21.29
C LYS A 94 9.20 12.99 22.68
N GLN A 95 8.26 12.13 23.05
CA GLN A 95 8.31 11.41 24.32
C GLN A 95 9.44 10.39 24.38
N GLU A 96 9.67 9.64 23.26
CA GLU A 96 10.72 8.63 23.19
C GLU A 96 12.13 9.23 23.13
N THR A 97 12.30 10.29 22.35
CA THR A 97 13.62 10.90 22.11
C THR A 97 13.95 11.98 23.13
N LYS A 98 12.95 12.48 23.87
CA LYS A 98 13.07 13.65 24.80
C LYS A 98 13.63 14.89 24.08
N THR A 99 13.42 14.99 22.77
CA THR A 99 13.89 16.12 21.97
C THR A 99 13.08 17.39 22.24
N ASN A 100 13.73 18.55 22.07
CA ASN A 100 13.09 19.86 22.09
C ASN A 100 12.76 20.36 20.67
N GLU A 101 12.89 19.51 19.67
CA GLU A 101 12.60 19.82 18.30
C GLU A 101 11.16 20.33 18.13
N ARG A 102 10.97 21.32 17.28
CA ARG A 102 9.65 21.88 16.99
C ARG A 102 8.92 21.01 15.95
N PHE A 103 7.60 21.10 15.91
CA PHE A 103 6.79 20.38 14.94
C PHE A 103 7.16 20.71 13.48
N ASP A 104 7.44 21.99 13.19
CA ASP A 104 7.83 22.44 11.84
C ASP A 104 9.12 21.76 11.36
N ASP A 105 10.08 21.52 12.27
CA ASP A 105 11.35 20.86 11.97
C ASP A 105 11.16 19.33 11.80
N PHE A 106 10.22 18.76 12.57
CA PHE A 106 9.87 17.32 12.50
C PHE A 106 9.02 16.97 11.29
N TYR A 107 8.21 17.89 10.76
CA TYR A 107 7.15 17.59 9.81
C TYR A 107 7.63 16.75 8.60
N TYR A 108 8.69 17.16 7.93
CA TYR A 108 9.27 16.42 6.80
C TYR A 108 9.74 15.03 7.19
N TRP A 109 10.37 14.93 8.34
CA TRP A 109 10.80 13.66 8.90
C TRP A 109 9.60 12.77 9.26
N GLY A 110 8.59 13.37 9.83
CA GLY A 110 7.33 12.71 10.17
C GLY A 110 6.60 12.13 8.96
N GLU A 111 6.57 12.84 7.83
CA GLU A 111 6.02 12.32 6.57
C GLU A 111 6.79 11.07 6.09
N MET A 112 8.12 11.12 6.13
CA MET A 112 8.96 9.98 5.72
C MET A 112 8.76 8.78 6.65
N LEU A 113 8.76 9.00 7.96
CA LEU A 113 8.53 7.93 8.95
C LEU A 113 7.14 7.31 8.79
N LEU A 114 6.12 8.10 8.57
CA LEU A 114 4.76 7.61 8.36
C LEU A 114 4.69 6.75 7.08
N ALA A 115 5.35 7.17 6.00
CA ALA A 115 5.44 6.40 4.77
C ALA A 115 6.21 5.08 4.97
N ASP A 116 7.34 5.11 5.68
CA ASP A 116 8.12 3.89 5.99
C ASP A 116 7.32 2.91 6.87
N PHE A 117 6.59 3.40 7.87
CA PHE A 117 5.72 2.58 8.71
C PHE A 117 4.56 1.99 7.91
N ASP A 118 4.00 2.76 6.98
CA ASP A 118 2.97 2.31 6.05
C ASP A 118 3.48 1.17 5.16
N ASP A 119 4.69 1.30 4.62
CA ASP A 119 5.33 0.27 3.81
C ASP A 119 5.68 -0.98 4.63
N ILE A 120 6.23 -0.84 5.83
CA ILE A 120 6.50 -1.96 6.75
C ILE A 120 5.23 -2.81 6.94
N ASP A 121 4.09 -2.16 7.10
CA ASP A 121 2.82 -2.86 7.29
C ASP A 121 2.27 -3.44 5.98
N LYS A 122 2.28 -2.72 4.87
CA LYS A 122 1.82 -3.19 3.54
C LYS A 122 2.62 -4.39 3.02
N TYR A 123 3.92 -4.41 3.30
CA TYR A 123 4.80 -5.51 2.92
C TYR A 123 4.94 -6.60 3.98
N MET A 124 4.19 -6.51 5.08
CA MET A 124 4.18 -7.49 6.17
C MET A 124 5.57 -7.74 6.77
N VAL A 125 6.43 -6.73 6.74
CA VAL A 125 7.80 -6.82 7.28
C VAL A 125 7.75 -6.97 8.80
N ASN A 126 8.64 -7.81 9.35
CA ASN A 126 8.84 -7.84 10.80
C ASN A 126 9.65 -6.61 11.22
N ALA A 127 8.97 -5.63 11.80
CA ALA A 127 9.58 -4.37 12.21
C ALA A 127 10.71 -4.57 13.24
N ASN A 128 10.57 -5.52 14.18
CA ASN A 128 11.61 -5.81 15.16
C ASN A 128 12.91 -6.26 14.48
N ASP A 129 12.81 -7.22 13.57
CA ASP A 129 13.97 -7.76 12.84
C ASP A 129 14.60 -6.68 11.94
N LEU A 130 13.75 -5.89 11.26
CA LEU A 130 14.20 -4.79 10.43
C LEU A 130 15.04 -3.77 11.22
N PHE A 131 14.50 -3.26 12.30
CA PHE A 131 15.16 -2.21 13.07
C PHE A 131 16.37 -2.75 13.86
N GLN A 132 16.34 -3.99 14.35
CA GLN A 132 17.50 -4.62 15.00
C GLN A 132 18.63 -4.91 14.01
N ASN A 133 18.32 -5.42 12.81
CA ASN A 133 19.32 -5.67 11.79
C ASN A 133 19.98 -4.37 11.32
N LEU A 134 19.22 -3.30 11.15
CA LEU A 134 19.78 -1.99 10.81
C LEU A 134 20.67 -1.42 11.93
N ALA A 135 20.32 -1.61 13.19
CA ALA A 135 21.16 -1.23 14.32
C ALA A 135 22.45 -2.06 14.40
N THR A 136 22.37 -3.37 14.15
CA THR A 136 23.51 -4.30 14.19
C THR A 136 24.45 -4.12 12.99
N LEU A 137 23.91 -3.92 11.79
CA LEU A 137 24.70 -3.68 10.57
C LEU A 137 25.62 -2.46 10.70
N LYS A 138 25.28 -1.50 11.54
CA LYS A 138 26.06 -0.28 11.78
C LYS A 138 27.16 -0.41 12.82
N GLN A 139 27.14 -1.45 13.65
CA GLN A 139 28.26 -1.76 14.54
C GLN A 139 29.48 -2.33 13.77
N TYR A 140 29.27 -2.77 12.50
CA TYR A 140 30.35 -3.20 11.63
C TYR A 140 30.80 -2.03 10.75
N GLU A 141 31.95 -1.45 11.03
CA GLU A 141 32.58 -0.29 10.34
C GLU A 141 32.75 -0.41 8.81
N ASN A 142 32.38 -1.56 8.22
CA ASN A 142 32.60 -1.89 6.81
C ASN A 142 31.39 -1.68 5.89
N LEU A 143 30.25 -1.19 6.39
CA LEU A 143 29.02 -1.09 5.57
C LEU A 143 29.05 0.01 4.51
N TYR A 144 29.86 1.05 4.71
CA TYR A 144 30.03 2.10 3.68
C TYR A 144 30.67 1.58 2.39
N ASN A 145 31.37 0.43 2.43
CA ASN A 145 32.01 -0.15 1.26
C ASN A 145 31.03 -0.81 0.27
N TYR A 146 29.76 -1.00 0.65
CA TYR A 146 28.71 -1.59 -0.21
C TYR A 146 27.77 -0.55 -0.82
N LEU A 147 27.83 0.70 -0.35
CA LEU A 147 27.03 1.79 -0.90
C LEU A 147 27.81 2.47 -2.03
N SER A 148 27.13 2.76 -3.13
CA SER A 148 27.72 3.59 -4.18
C SER A 148 27.92 5.02 -3.69
N ASP A 149 28.90 5.74 -4.26
CA ASP A 149 29.17 7.14 -3.92
C ASP A 149 27.92 8.03 -4.03
N LYS A 150 27.00 7.73 -4.96
CA LYS A 150 25.72 8.43 -5.08
C LYS A 150 24.77 8.18 -3.91
N GLN A 151 24.74 6.97 -3.39
CA GLN A 151 23.92 6.63 -2.21
C GLN A 151 24.50 7.28 -0.94
N ILE A 152 25.82 7.27 -0.80
CA ILE A 152 26.52 7.97 0.28
C ILE A 152 26.25 9.48 0.21
N GLU A 153 26.29 10.07 -0.99
CA GLU A 153 26.04 11.49 -1.21
C GLU A 153 24.57 11.86 -0.92
N SER A 154 23.62 11.02 -1.33
CA SER A 154 22.20 11.21 -0.99
C SER A 154 21.96 11.14 0.52
N ILE A 155 22.62 10.21 1.21
CA ILE A 155 22.58 10.11 2.67
C ILE A 155 23.22 11.34 3.30
N ARG A 156 24.36 11.84 2.79
CA ARG A 156 25.01 13.05 3.24
C ARG A 156 24.15 14.29 3.02
N GLN A 157 23.54 14.44 1.85
CA GLN A 157 22.63 15.56 1.54
C GLN A 157 21.40 15.55 2.46
N PHE A 158 20.84 14.39 2.72
CA PHE A 158 19.75 14.23 3.67
C PHE A 158 20.15 14.73 5.07
N TRP A 159 21.34 14.34 5.56
CA TRP A 159 21.81 14.71 6.89
C TRP A 159 22.44 16.11 6.95
N SER A 160 22.99 16.65 5.86
CA SER A 160 23.56 18.00 5.84
C SER A 160 22.50 19.09 5.93
N SER A 161 21.26 18.81 5.56
CA SER A 161 20.15 19.72 5.82
C SER A 161 19.82 19.87 7.31
N PHE A 162 20.37 18.99 8.18
CA PHE A 162 20.10 19.01 9.62
C PHE A 162 21.17 19.66 10.49
N THR A 163 22.46 19.69 10.09
CA THR A 163 23.53 20.48 10.80
C THR A 163 24.90 20.31 10.16
N ASP A 164 25.81 21.30 10.33
CA ASP A 164 27.28 21.20 10.12
C ASP A 164 27.91 20.29 11.19
N ILE A 165 27.84 18.97 11.03
CA ILE A 165 28.33 18.00 12.02
C ILE A 165 29.42 17.11 11.43
N SER A 166 30.44 16.77 12.22
CA SER A 166 31.52 15.83 11.85
C SER A 166 30.96 14.42 11.54
N SER A 167 31.67 13.64 10.71
CA SER A 167 31.26 12.30 10.31
C SER A 167 31.01 11.33 11.47
N PHE A 168 31.71 11.51 12.59
CA PHE A 168 31.58 10.66 13.79
C PHE A 168 30.30 10.99 14.57
N GLU A 169 29.99 12.27 14.77
CA GLU A 169 28.77 12.70 15.46
C GLU A 169 27.50 12.38 14.65
N MET A 170 27.61 12.34 13.30
CA MET A 170 26.53 11.86 12.45
C MET A 170 26.25 10.37 12.67
N GLN A 171 27.29 9.53 12.83
CA GLN A 171 27.09 8.11 13.11
C GLN A 171 26.37 7.87 14.44
N GLU A 172 26.78 8.55 15.51
CA GLU A 172 26.15 8.41 16.83
C GLU A 172 24.67 8.86 16.80
N LYS A 173 24.39 10.01 16.20
CA LYS A 173 23.01 10.50 16.04
C LYS A 173 22.15 9.55 15.20
N PHE A 174 22.70 9.04 14.10
CA PHE A 174 22.00 8.09 13.26
C PHE A 174 21.67 6.79 14.03
N ILE A 175 22.62 6.22 14.76
CA ILE A 175 22.40 5.03 15.60
C ILE A 175 21.35 5.33 16.69
N SER A 176 21.42 6.50 17.31
CA SER A 176 20.47 6.89 18.35
C SER A 176 19.04 7.00 17.82
N VAL A 177 18.85 7.58 16.63
CA VAL A 177 17.52 7.65 15.97
C VAL A 177 16.99 6.26 15.64
N TRP A 178 17.80 5.40 15.01
CA TRP A 178 17.38 4.05 14.67
C TRP A 178 17.02 3.18 15.87
N SER A 179 17.71 3.36 16.99
CA SER A 179 17.41 2.62 18.23
C SER A 179 16.04 2.95 18.81
N VAL A 180 15.51 4.15 18.53
CA VAL A 180 14.19 4.57 19.03
C VAL A 180 13.06 4.35 18.03
N LEU A 181 13.36 4.05 16.74
CA LEU A 181 12.29 3.88 15.72
C LEU A 181 11.38 2.69 16.01
N TYR A 182 11.91 1.57 16.49
CA TYR A 182 11.07 0.43 16.84
C TYR A 182 10.12 0.72 18.01
N PRO A 183 10.58 1.28 19.15
CA PRO A 183 9.69 1.78 20.19
C PRO A 183 8.65 2.79 19.67
N VAL A 184 9.06 3.76 18.84
CA VAL A 184 8.17 4.76 18.25
C VAL A 184 7.10 4.09 17.41
N TYR A 185 7.48 3.18 16.49
CA TYR A 185 6.55 2.43 15.65
C TYR A 185 5.49 1.69 16.48
N ASN A 186 5.91 0.91 17.47
CA ASN A 186 4.99 0.14 18.29
C ASN A 186 4.05 1.05 19.10
N ARG A 187 4.60 2.06 19.78
CA ARG A 187 3.79 3.00 20.56
C ARG A 187 2.82 3.80 19.70
N PHE A 188 3.25 4.16 18.49
CA PHE A 188 2.40 4.84 17.53
C PHE A 188 1.21 3.97 17.13
N LYS A 189 1.45 2.71 16.78
CA LYS A 189 0.36 1.77 16.46
C LYS A 189 -0.58 1.54 17.64
N ASP A 190 -0.03 1.36 18.85
CA ASP A 190 -0.85 1.19 20.04
C ASP A 190 -1.69 2.43 20.34
N HIS A 191 -1.12 3.62 20.15
CA HIS A 191 -1.82 4.88 20.33
C HIS A 191 -2.95 5.05 19.31
N LEU A 192 -2.68 4.78 18.03
CA LEU A 192 -3.67 4.85 16.97
C LEU A 192 -4.81 3.87 17.22
N ASN A 193 -4.51 2.63 17.57
CA ASN A 193 -5.52 1.61 17.90
C ASN A 193 -6.43 2.04 19.06
N LYS A 194 -5.86 2.60 20.13
CA LYS A 194 -6.63 3.10 21.28
C LYS A 194 -7.59 4.24 20.92
N ASN A 195 -7.19 5.07 19.94
CA ASN A 195 -7.96 6.23 19.50
C ASN A 195 -8.82 5.95 18.26
N GLN A 196 -8.92 4.69 17.84
CA GLN A 196 -9.65 4.26 16.62
C GLN A 196 -9.17 5.00 15.36
N MET A 197 -7.87 5.22 15.27
CA MET A 197 -7.17 5.83 14.14
C MET A 197 -6.32 4.79 13.43
N ALA A 198 -6.08 4.98 12.15
CA ALA A 198 -5.19 4.11 11.39
C ALA A 198 -4.61 4.83 10.17
N TYR A 199 -3.45 4.37 9.70
CA TYR A 199 -2.95 4.62 8.35
C TYR A 199 -3.20 3.39 7.46
N ASP A 200 -3.07 3.54 6.14
CA ASP A 200 -3.46 2.50 5.17
C ASP A 200 -2.78 1.14 5.43
N GLY A 201 -1.48 1.14 5.70
CA GLY A 201 -0.72 -0.09 5.97
C GLY A 201 -1.22 -0.86 7.20
N MET A 202 -1.61 -0.14 8.29
CA MET A 202 -2.23 -0.78 9.46
C MET A 202 -3.51 -1.52 9.05
N VAL A 203 -4.38 -0.86 8.30
CA VAL A 203 -5.65 -1.44 7.82
C VAL A 203 -5.37 -2.68 6.97
N CYS A 204 -4.42 -2.59 6.04
CA CYS A 204 -4.04 -3.70 5.16
C CYS A 204 -3.49 -4.89 5.97
N ARG A 205 -2.60 -4.63 6.93
CA ARG A 205 -2.02 -5.67 7.80
C ARG A 205 -3.08 -6.33 8.67
N ASP A 206 -4.03 -5.57 9.22
CA ASP A 206 -5.11 -6.10 10.04
C ASP A 206 -6.03 -7.03 9.24
N VAL A 207 -6.36 -6.68 8.00
CA VAL A 207 -7.11 -7.56 7.09
C VAL A 207 -6.37 -8.88 6.90
N VAL A 208 -5.05 -8.84 6.64
CA VAL A 208 -4.24 -10.05 6.45
C VAL A 208 -4.16 -10.88 7.74
N ASN A 209 -3.97 -10.25 8.89
CA ASN A 209 -3.95 -10.96 10.18
C ASN A 209 -5.28 -11.66 10.46
N ASN A 210 -6.41 -10.99 10.20
CA ASN A 210 -7.74 -11.59 10.34
C ASN A 210 -7.93 -12.81 9.41
N MET A 211 -7.41 -12.75 8.17
CA MET A 211 -7.41 -13.92 7.27
C MET A 211 -6.59 -15.08 7.82
N GLN A 212 -5.42 -14.81 8.40
CA GLN A 212 -4.55 -15.84 8.98
C GLN A 212 -5.15 -16.49 10.23
N GLU A 213 -5.93 -15.73 10.99
CA GLU A 213 -6.69 -16.23 12.15
C GLU A 213 -7.99 -16.97 11.76
N ASN A 214 -8.20 -17.22 10.46
CA ASN A 214 -9.41 -17.85 9.90
C ASN A 214 -10.72 -17.11 10.25
N ARG A 215 -10.67 -15.80 10.47
CA ARG A 215 -11.87 -14.99 10.61
C ARG A 215 -12.51 -14.81 9.23
N SER A 216 -13.81 -14.99 9.14
CA SER A 216 -14.51 -14.75 7.86
C SER A 216 -14.48 -13.27 7.52
N LEU A 217 -14.10 -12.95 6.28
CA LEU A 217 -14.13 -11.58 5.79
C LEU A 217 -15.55 -11.19 5.36
N THR A 218 -15.99 -10.02 5.83
CA THR A 218 -17.21 -9.39 5.30
C THR A 218 -16.87 -8.71 3.99
N LEU A 219 -17.45 -9.16 2.90
CA LEU A 219 -17.28 -8.55 1.57
C LEU A 219 -18.54 -7.76 1.19
N PRO A 220 -18.39 -6.72 0.33
CA PRO A 220 -19.53 -5.91 -0.10
C PRO A 220 -20.50 -6.67 -1.04
N SER A 221 -20.05 -7.75 -1.63
CA SER A 221 -20.87 -8.67 -2.47
C SER A 221 -20.34 -10.09 -2.39
N GLU A 222 -21.09 -11.06 -2.91
CA GLU A 222 -20.67 -12.47 -2.95
C GLU A 222 -19.39 -12.65 -3.74
N LYS A 223 -19.27 -11.93 -4.88
CA LYS A 223 -18.07 -11.94 -5.74
C LYS A 223 -17.53 -10.54 -5.92
N VAL A 224 -16.21 -10.43 -5.87
CA VAL A 224 -15.45 -9.19 -6.06
C VAL A 224 -14.62 -9.31 -7.33
N ILE A 225 -14.64 -8.28 -8.16
CA ILE A 225 -13.98 -8.25 -9.46
C ILE A 225 -12.86 -7.22 -9.45
N PHE A 226 -11.62 -7.69 -9.56
CA PHE A 226 -10.42 -6.85 -9.59
C PHE A 226 -10.04 -6.53 -11.03
N VAL A 227 -9.85 -5.25 -11.36
CA VAL A 227 -9.67 -4.79 -12.73
C VAL A 227 -8.47 -3.86 -12.85
N GLY A 228 -7.52 -4.21 -13.71
CA GLY A 228 -6.43 -3.33 -14.16
C GLY A 228 -5.33 -3.08 -13.13
N PHE A 229 -5.04 -4.05 -12.28
CA PHE A 229 -3.89 -4.00 -11.37
C PHE A 229 -2.61 -4.38 -12.10
N ASN A 230 -1.50 -3.71 -11.80
CA ASN A 230 -0.18 -3.99 -12.39
C ASN A 230 0.83 -4.48 -11.36
N ALA A 231 0.92 -3.81 -10.22
CA ALA A 231 1.80 -4.17 -9.13
C ALA A 231 0.98 -4.30 -7.84
N LEU A 232 1.31 -5.30 -7.03
CA LEU A 232 0.62 -5.58 -5.78
C LEU A 232 1.63 -5.57 -4.64
N ASN A 233 1.28 -4.94 -3.52
CA ASN A 233 2.00 -5.15 -2.28
C ASN A 233 1.65 -6.52 -1.66
N VAL A 234 2.37 -6.91 -0.62
CA VAL A 234 2.19 -8.25 -0.01
C VAL A 234 0.81 -8.44 0.60
N CYS A 235 0.21 -7.40 1.19
CA CYS A 235 -1.14 -7.50 1.74
C CYS A 235 -2.18 -7.71 0.64
N GLU A 236 -2.07 -6.99 -0.48
CA GLU A 236 -2.95 -7.14 -1.64
C GLU A 236 -2.80 -8.54 -2.26
N GLN A 237 -1.56 -9.03 -2.44
CA GLN A 237 -1.31 -10.37 -2.94
C GLN A 237 -1.99 -11.44 -2.08
N LYS A 238 -1.85 -11.34 -0.74
CA LYS A 238 -2.47 -12.26 0.20
C LYS A 238 -4.00 -12.21 0.15
N LEU A 239 -4.59 -11.02 0.05
CA LEU A 239 -6.04 -10.87 -0.11
C LEU A 239 -6.53 -11.50 -1.43
N PHE A 240 -5.83 -11.25 -2.54
CA PHE A 240 -6.17 -11.81 -3.86
C PHE A 240 -6.11 -13.35 -3.84
N GLU A 241 -5.03 -13.91 -3.26
CA GLU A 241 -4.91 -15.36 -3.11
C GLU A 241 -6.01 -15.98 -2.24
N TYR A 242 -6.31 -15.33 -1.13
CA TYR A 242 -7.36 -15.77 -0.21
C TYR A 242 -8.73 -15.82 -0.92
N LEU A 243 -9.12 -14.74 -1.59
CA LEU A 243 -10.39 -14.66 -2.31
C LEU A 243 -10.44 -15.59 -3.53
N ARG A 244 -9.31 -15.78 -4.23
CA ARG A 244 -9.19 -16.74 -5.32
C ARG A 244 -9.42 -18.18 -4.86
N ARG A 245 -8.82 -18.57 -3.74
CA ARG A 245 -8.97 -19.92 -3.16
C ARG A 245 -10.41 -20.21 -2.74
N GLN A 246 -11.16 -19.18 -2.35
CA GLN A 246 -12.58 -19.27 -1.99
C GLN A 246 -13.53 -19.13 -3.18
N GLU A 247 -13.00 -19.00 -4.40
CA GLU A 247 -13.77 -18.75 -5.63
C GLU A 247 -14.67 -17.50 -5.56
N ARG A 248 -14.28 -16.53 -4.70
CA ARG A 248 -15.00 -15.27 -4.46
C ARG A 248 -14.45 -14.09 -5.25
N ALA A 249 -13.44 -14.27 -6.10
CA ALA A 249 -12.83 -13.20 -6.88
C ALA A 249 -12.63 -13.58 -8.34
N TRP A 250 -12.84 -12.58 -9.21
CA TRP A 250 -12.42 -12.61 -10.61
C TRP A 250 -11.38 -11.52 -10.84
N PHE A 251 -10.44 -11.78 -11.78
CA PHE A 251 -9.33 -10.89 -12.04
C PHE A 251 -9.24 -10.60 -13.53
N PHE A 252 -9.17 -9.32 -13.89
CA PHE A 252 -8.94 -8.83 -15.24
C PHE A 252 -7.65 -8.01 -15.25
N TRP A 253 -6.65 -8.52 -15.95
CA TRP A 253 -5.33 -7.94 -16.06
C TRP A 253 -5.15 -7.30 -17.43
N ASP A 254 -4.65 -6.05 -17.43
CA ASP A 254 -4.19 -5.39 -18.65
C ASP A 254 -2.68 -5.60 -18.75
N TYR A 255 -2.27 -6.49 -19.64
CA TYR A 255 -0.86 -6.80 -19.83
C TYR A 255 -0.52 -6.91 -21.32
N ASP A 256 0.72 -6.54 -21.67
CA ASP A 256 1.29 -6.75 -23.00
C ASP A 256 2.14 -8.05 -22.97
N PRO A 257 1.85 -9.05 -23.80
CA PRO A 257 2.62 -10.28 -23.88
C PRO A 257 4.12 -10.05 -24.08
N ALA A 258 4.51 -8.97 -24.79
CA ALA A 258 5.91 -8.63 -24.99
C ALA A 258 6.69 -8.40 -23.68
N PHE A 259 6.01 -7.95 -22.62
CA PHE A 259 6.63 -7.77 -21.30
C PHE A 259 6.67 -9.07 -20.48
N LEU A 260 5.74 -10.00 -20.73
CA LEU A 260 5.71 -11.29 -20.03
C LEU A 260 6.70 -12.30 -20.61
N GLU A 261 6.99 -12.19 -21.90
CA GLU A 261 7.89 -13.11 -22.63
C GLU A 261 9.36 -12.70 -22.55
N ASP A 262 9.67 -11.48 -22.09
CA ASP A 262 11.04 -10.97 -21.95
C ASP A 262 11.62 -11.39 -20.59
N PRO A 263 12.62 -12.31 -20.55
CA PRO A 263 13.22 -12.76 -19.28
C PRO A 263 14.05 -11.68 -18.57
N VAL A 264 14.30 -10.54 -19.22
CA VAL A 264 15.02 -9.39 -18.64
C VAL A 264 14.04 -8.41 -17.97
N ASN A 265 12.77 -8.48 -18.35
CA ASN A 265 11.76 -7.56 -17.87
C ASN A 265 11.00 -8.18 -16.69
N GLN A 266 11.24 -7.64 -15.48
CA GLN A 266 10.60 -8.13 -14.24
C GLN A 266 9.14 -7.69 -14.08
N ALA A 267 8.53 -7.05 -15.07
CA ALA A 267 7.16 -6.53 -15.02
C ALA A 267 6.07 -7.60 -15.14
N GLY A 268 6.32 -8.82 -14.77
CA GLY A 268 5.33 -9.91 -14.87
C GLY A 268 5.49 -11.02 -13.82
N PHE A 269 6.34 -10.80 -12.83
CA PHE A 269 6.60 -11.77 -11.76
C PHE A 269 5.78 -11.49 -10.52
#